data_82b10689296a71873497a6394bd6a8cd
#
_entry.id   82b10689296a71873497a6394bd6a8cd
#
_cell.length_a   1.000
_cell.length_b   1.000
_cell.length_c   1.000
_cell.angle_alpha   90.00
_cell.angle_beta   90.00
_cell.angle_gamma   90.00
#
_symmetry.space_group_name_H-M   'P 1'
#
loop_
_entity.id
_entity.type
_entity.pdbx_description
1 polymer ?
#
loop_
_entity_poly.entity_id
_entity_poly.type
_entity_poly.pdbx_seq_one_letter_code
_entity_poly.pdbx_strand_id
1 'polypeptide(L)'
;MKNIILTSAIMLAFASNNSNAEDDPRILVQMPEMMQQHMLANMRDHLNTLNEILIDMANNKLDIASDIAEHRLGMSSLELHGASHLAQFMPEAMQQAGTNMHHAASRFALKLQEGDVPSALNALSEVTSACVACHASYRIR
;
A
#
# COMPACT_ATOMS: atom_id res chain seq x y z
N MET A 1 -5.51 68.34 17.83
CA MET A 1 -5.76 67.48 16.66
C MET A 1 -5.42 66.06 17.10
N LYS A 2 -6.44 65.19 17.36
CA LYS A 2 -6.28 63.81 17.87
C LYS A 2 -6.32 62.87 16.70
N ASN A 3 -5.23 62.15 16.42
CA ASN A 3 -5.16 61.09 15.40
C ASN A 3 -5.75 59.81 16.01
N ILE A 4 -6.85 59.33 15.44
CA ILE A 4 -7.46 58.06 15.75
C ILE A 4 -6.84 57.04 14.79
N ILE A 5 -6.03 56.12 15.30
CA ILE A 5 -5.50 54.97 14.56
C ILE A 5 -6.55 53.85 14.65
N LEU A 6 -7.17 53.56 13.51
CA LEU A 6 -8.15 52.46 13.37
C LEU A 6 -7.41 51.19 13.05
N THR A 7 -7.19 50.32 14.05
CA THR A 7 -6.61 48.99 13.89
C THR A 7 -7.68 48.00 13.40
N SER A 8 -7.70 47.67 12.10
CA SER A 8 -8.52 46.59 11.54
C SER A 8 -7.93 45.23 11.91
N ALA A 9 -8.60 44.51 12.80
CA ALA A 9 -8.31 43.13 13.10
C ALA A 9 -8.90 42.23 11.99
N ILE A 10 -8.03 41.66 11.14
CA ILE A 10 -8.41 40.64 10.15
C ILE A 10 -8.52 39.30 10.89
N MET A 11 -9.74 38.83 11.15
CA MET A 11 -10.00 37.45 11.58
C MET A 11 -9.85 36.52 10.39
N LEU A 12 -8.76 35.78 10.32
CA LEU A 12 -8.65 34.61 9.44
C LEU A 12 -9.53 33.49 10.01
N ALA A 13 -10.68 33.28 9.40
CA ALA A 13 -11.49 32.09 9.62
C ALA A 13 -10.79 30.90 8.96
N PHE A 14 -10.14 30.02 9.73
CA PHE A 14 -9.72 28.72 9.27
C PHE A 14 -10.98 27.87 9.04
N ALA A 15 -11.40 27.75 7.79
CA ALA A 15 -12.37 26.75 7.39
C ALA A 15 -11.72 25.38 7.56
N SER A 16 -11.99 24.70 8.67
CA SER A 16 -11.65 23.28 8.84
C SER A 16 -12.49 22.50 7.83
N ASN A 17 -11.89 22.10 6.71
CA ASN A 17 -12.49 21.10 5.83
C ASN A 17 -12.53 19.78 6.60
N ASN A 18 -13.65 19.50 7.28
CA ASN A 18 -13.99 18.17 7.71
C ASN A 18 -14.26 17.35 6.43
N SER A 19 -13.27 16.64 5.93
CA SER A 19 -13.49 15.56 4.99
C SER A 19 -14.26 14.47 5.74
N ASN A 20 -15.57 14.46 5.55
CA ASN A 20 -16.44 13.45 6.11
C ASN A 20 -16.08 12.11 5.45
N ALA A 21 -15.74 11.11 6.26
CA ALA A 21 -15.50 9.74 5.79
C ALA A 21 -16.78 9.12 5.15
N GLU A 22 -17.91 9.80 5.28
CA GLU A 22 -19.21 9.44 4.71
C GLU A 22 -19.26 9.60 3.18
N ASP A 23 -18.40 10.45 2.60
CA ASP A 23 -18.28 10.69 1.14
C ASP A 23 -17.24 9.79 0.45
N ASP A 24 -16.59 8.88 1.18
CA ASP A 24 -15.59 7.96 0.61
C ASP A 24 -16.29 6.80 -0.12
N PRO A 25 -16.20 6.71 -1.47
CA PRO A 25 -16.95 5.73 -2.26
C PRO A 25 -16.41 4.30 -2.11
N ARG A 26 -15.28 4.11 -1.43
CA ARG A 26 -14.67 2.79 -1.24
C ARG A 26 -15.50 1.94 -0.29
N ILE A 27 -15.55 0.64 -0.58
CA ILE A 27 -16.24 -0.34 0.26
C ILE A 27 -15.51 -0.44 1.62
N LEU A 28 -16.23 -0.11 2.71
CA LEU A 28 -15.72 -0.33 4.07
C LEU A 28 -15.80 -1.82 4.41
N VAL A 29 -14.66 -2.46 4.60
CA VAL A 29 -14.56 -3.86 5.00
C VAL A 29 -14.54 -3.95 6.52
N GLN A 30 -15.60 -4.54 7.09
CA GLN A 30 -15.72 -4.71 8.53
C GLN A 30 -14.86 -5.88 9.00
N MET A 31 -13.97 -5.62 9.96
CA MET A 31 -13.16 -6.65 10.60
C MET A 31 -12.86 -6.27 12.05
N PRO A 32 -12.56 -7.24 12.93
CA PRO A 32 -12.15 -6.96 14.31
C PRO A 32 -10.94 -6.04 14.36
N GLU A 33 -10.86 -5.19 15.38
CA GLU A 33 -9.77 -4.20 15.54
C GLU A 33 -8.38 -4.85 15.44
N MET A 34 -8.17 -6.00 16.05
CA MET A 34 -6.91 -6.74 15.98
C MET A 34 -6.56 -7.10 14.53
N MET A 35 -7.54 -7.50 13.71
CA MET A 35 -7.34 -7.82 12.29
C MET A 35 -7.09 -6.56 11.46
N GLN A 36 -7.74 -5.43 11.81
CA GLN A 36 -7.43 -4.14 11.19
C GLN A 36 -5.97 -3.74 11.44
N GLN A 37 -5.50 -3.84 12.70
CA GLN A 37 -4.11 -3.53 13.05
C GLN A 37 -3.13 -4.46 12.34
N HIS A 38 -3.44 -5.74 12.23
CA HIS A 38 -2.62 -6.71 11.50
C HIS A 38 -2.55 -6.36 10.00
N MET A 39 -3.68 -6.10 9.35
CA MET A 39 -3.75 -5.65 7.95
C MET A 39 -2.91 -4.39 7.74
N LEU A 40 -3.06 -3.38 8.59
CA LEU A 40 -2.30 -2.13 8.50
C LEU A 40 -0.79 -2.34 8.70
N ALA A 41 -0.39 -3.30 9.55
CA ALA A 41 1.01 -3.66 9.72
C ALA A 41 1.57 -4.29 8.43
N ASN A 42 0.84 -5.22 7.81
CA ASN A 42 1.22 -5.82 6.52
C ASN A 42 1.36 -4.75 5.43
N MET A 43 0.41 -3.80 5.33
CA MET A 43 0.47 -2.74 4.33
C MET A 43 1.69 -1.82 4.52
N ARG A 44 2.06 -1.51 5.75
CA ARG A 44 3.29 -0.75 6.05
C ARG A 44 4.55 -1.55 5.70
N ASP A 45 4.55 -2.86 5.99
CA ASP A 45 5.66 -3.73 5.64
C ASP A 45 5.82 -3.86 4.11
N HIS A 46 4.72 -3.97 3.35
CA HIS A 46 4.77 -3.96 1.89
C HIS A 46 5.44 -2.70 1.34
N LEU A 47 5.12 -1.52 1.89
CA LEU A 47 5.74 -0.27 1.45
C LEU A 47 7.24 -0.23 1.80
N ASN A 48 7.63 -0.66 3.00
CA ASN A 48 9.03 -0.78 3.41
C ASN A 48 9.79 -1.75 2.49
N THR A 49 9.18 -2.89 2.20
CA THR A 49 9.74 -3.91 1.30
C THR A 49 9.98 -3.38 -0.09
N LEU A 50 9.02 -2.64 -0.66
CA LEU A 50 9.20 -1.99 -1.97
C LEU A 50 10.38 -1.00 -1.94
N ASN A 51 10.52 -0.23 -0.86
CA ASN A 51 11.64 0.69 -0.72
C ASN A 51 12.99 -0.04 -0.64
N GLU A 52 13.09 -1.12 0.11
CA GLU A 52 14.31 -1.97 0.21
C GLU A 52 14.67 -2.56 -1.17
N ILE A 53 13.69 -3.14 -1.87
CA ILE A 53 13.87 -3.69 -3.21
C ILE A 53 14.42 -2.62 -4.17
N LEU A 54 13.83 -1.42 -4.19
CA LEU A 54 14.28 -0.34 -5.08
C LEU A 54 15.70 0.13 -4.76
N ILE A 55 16.09 0.17 -3.48
CA ILE A 55 17.45 0.49 -3.06
C ILE A 55 18.43 -0.57 -3.57
N ASP A 56 18.11 -1.86 -3.42
CA ASP A 56 18.99 -2.95 -3.86
C ASP A 56 19.06 -3.02 -5.39
N MET A 57 17.97 -2.80 -6.11
CA MET A 57 17.99 -2.66 -7.56
C MET A 57 18.90 -1.51 -8.03
N ALA A 58 18.80 -0.33 -7.37
CA ALA A 58 19.62 0.83 -7.68
C ALA A 58 21.12 0.59 -7.43
N ASN A 59 21.45 -0.33 -6.50
CA ASN A 59 22.82 -0.76 -6.20
C ASN A 59 23.25 -2.02 -6.99
N ASN A 60 22.47 -2.44 -7.99
CA ASN A 60 22.71 -3.63 -8.82
C ASN A 60 22.82 -4.96 -8.02
N LYS A 61 22.08 -5.04 -6.89
CA LYS A 61 21.99 -6.22 -6.04
C LYS A 61 20.70 -7.00 -6.36
N LEU A 62 20.56 -7.44 -7.59
CA LEU A 62 19.30 -8.00 -8.10
C LEU A 62 18.91 -9.31 -7.42
N ASP A 63 19.87 -10.15 -7.01
CA ASP A 63 19.61 -11.37 -6.27
C ASP A 63 18.99 -11.09 -4.90
N ILE A 64 19.51 -10.07 -4.18
CA ILE A 64 18.96 -9.66 -2.88
C ILE A 64 17.57 -9.07 -3.07
N ALA A 65 17.39 -8.19 -4.05
CA ALA A 65 16.09 -7.61 -4.38
C ALA A 65 15.05 -8.69 -4.73
N SER A 66 15.46 -9.74 -5.46
CA SER A 66 14.61 -10.87 -5.80
C SER A 66 14.19 -11.68 -4.56
N ASP A 67 15.14 -12.00 -3.69
CA ASP A 67 14.87 -12.75 -2.46
C ASP A 67 13.89 -11.99 -1.56
N ILE A 68 14.10 -10.69 -1.36
CA ILE A 68 13.19 -9.81 -0.62
C ILE A 68 11.80 -9.79 -1.29
N ALA A 69 11.73 -9.64 -2.61
CA ALA A 69 10.48 -9.60 -3.35
C ALA A 69 9.65 -10.88 -3.16
N GLU A 70 10.27 -12.06 -3.26
CA GLU A 70 9.56 -13.34 -3.11
C GLU A 70 9.13 -13.55 -1.65
N HIS A 71 10.02 -13.37 -0.68
CA HIS A 71 9.75 -13.75 0.70
C HIS A 71 8.93 -12.74 1.50
N ARG A 72 8.83 -11.49 1.02
CA ARG A 72 8.07 -10.43 1.71
C ARG A 72 6.90 -9.85 0.91
N LEU A 73 6.80 -10.12 -0.40
CA LEU A 73 5.67 -9.71 -1.23
C LEU A 73 5.08 -10.85 -2.06
N GLY A 74 5.88 -11.86 -2.43
CA GLY A 74 5.49 -12.98 -3.27
C GLY A 74 4.60 -13.99 -2.57
N MET A 75 4.29 -15.08 -3.26
CA MET A 75 3.45 -16.16 -2.73
C MET A 75 4.04 -16.81 -1.48
N SER A 76 5.36 -16.80 -1.32
CA SER A 76 6.05 -17.34 -0.15
C SER A 76 5.80 -16.52 1.14
N SER A 77 5.27 -15.30 1.03
CA SER A 77 4.98 -14.42 2.19
C SER A 77 3.59 -14.63 2.81
N LEU A 78 2.71 -15.42 2.20
CA LEU A 78 1.30 -15.53 2.61
C LEU A 78 1.13 -15.98 4.07
N GLU A 79 1.95 -16.92 4.53
CA GLU A 79 1.91 -17.39 5.93
C GLU A 79 2.37 -16.29 6.89
N LEU A 80 3.46 -15.61 6.55
CA LEU A 80 4.00 -14.48 7.33
C LEU A 80 2.95 -13.37 7.50
N HIS A 81 2.17 -13.11 6.46
CA HIS A 81 1.10 -12.09 6.47
C HIS A 81 -0.19 -12.57 7.13
N GLY A 82 -0.29 -13.82 7.56
CA GLY A 82 -1.51 -14.38 8.15
C GLY A 82 -2.69 -14.35 7.18
N ALA A 83 -2.44 -14.56 5.88
CA ALA A 83 -3.42 -14.39 4.81
C ALA A 83 -4.68 -15.23 5.02
N SER A 84 -4.57 -16.47 5.51
CA SER A 84 -5.71 -17.36 5.80
C SER A 84 -6.59 -16.82 6.94
N HIS A 85 -6.00 -16.16 7.93
CA HIS A 85 -6.75 -15.56 9.04
C HIS A 85 -7.48 -14.29 8.62
N LEU A 86 -6.87 -13.49 7.74
CA LEU A 86 -7.47 -12.26 7.22
C LEU A 86 -8.57 -12.54 6.21
N ALA A 87 -8.42 -13.60 5.39
CA ALA A 87 -9.35 -13.94 4.30
C ALA A 87 -10.81 -14.05 4.75
N GLN A 88 -11.06 -14.62 5.93
CA GLN A 88 -12.42 -14.81 6.45
C GLN A 88 -13.19 -13.50 6.72
N PHE A 89 -12.50 -12.37 6.79
CA PHE A 89 -13.09 -11.03 6.99
C PHE A 89 -13.16 -10.23 5.70
N MET A 90 -12.57 -10.71 4.61
CA MET A 90 -12.48 -9.98 3.34
C MET A 90 -13.52 -10.47 2.33
N PRO A 91 -14.19 -9.58 1.58
CA PRO A 91 -14.96 -9.97 0.40
C PRO A 91 -14.09 -10.77 -0.59
N GLU A 92 -14.69 -11.71 -1.30
CA GLU A 92 -13.98 -12.59 -2.24
C GLU A 92 -13.13 -11.79 -3.26
N ALA A 93 -13.68 -10.72 -3.81
CA ALA A 93 -12.97 -9.87 -4.76
C ALA A 93 -11.75 -9.18 -4.13
N MET A 94 -11.79 -8.83 -2.83
CA MET A 94 -10.63 -8.30 -2.11
C MET A 94 -9.56 -9.37 -1.87
N GLN A 95 -9.98 -10.61 -1.51
CA GLN A 95 -9.08 -11.76 -1.39
C GLN A 95 -8.36 -12.03 -2.72
N GLN A 96 -9.12 -12.02 -3.83
CA GLN A 96 -8.58 -12.23 -5.17
C GLN A 96 -7.58 -11.12 -5.55
N ALA A 97 -7.88 -9.86 -5.23
CA ALA A 97 -6.96 -8.74 -5.48
C ALA A 97 -5.63 -8.91 -4.71
N GLY A 98 -5.71 -9.34 -3.44
CA GLY A 98 -4.52 -9.65 -2.63
C GLY A 98 -3.70 -10.80 -3.24
N THR A 99 -4.36 -11.91 -3.58
CA THR A 99 -3.71 -13.07 -4.21
C THR A 99 -3.04 -12.70 -5.53
N ASN A 100 -3.70 -11.89 -6.36
CA ASN A 100 -3.13 -11.42 -7.63
C ASN A 100 -1.87 -10.56 -7.41
N MET A 101 -1.85 -9.73 -6.37
CA MET A 101 -0.67 -8.95 -5.99
C MET A 101 0.51 -9.86 -5.62
N HIS A 102 0.30 -10.89 -4.78
CA HIS A 102 1.34 -11.85 -4.41
C HIS A 102 1.86 -12.64 -5.61
N HIS A 103 0.99 -13.08 -6.52
CA HIS A 103 1.42 -13.71 -7.77
C HIS A 103 2.24 -12.76 -8.66
N ALA A 104 1.85 -11.50 -8.77
CA ALA A 104 2.62 -10.50 -9.52
C ALA A 104 4.00 -10.28 -8.89
N ALA A 105 4.09 -10.25 -7.55
CA ALA A 105 5.35 -10.10 -6.85
C ALA A 105 6.29 -11.30 -7.05
N SER A 106 5.77 -12.54 -7.09
CA SER A 106 6.59 -13.71 -7.44
C SER A 106 7.11 -13.65 -8.89
N ARG A 107 6.27 -13.19 -9.84
CA ARG A 107 6.76 -12.97 -11.22
C ARG A 107 7.83 -11.88 -11.29
N PHE A 108 7.67 -10.81 -10.52
CA PHE A 108 8.67 -9.75 -10.41
C PHE A 108 9.99 -10.27 -9.86
N ALA A 109 9.96 -11.09 -8.79
CA ALA A 109 11.15 -11.74 -8.23
C ALA A 109 11.90 -12.59 -9.27
N LEU A 110 11.18 -13.38 -10.05
CA LEU A 110 11.78 -14.15 -11.15
C LEU A 110 12.46 -13.26 -12.19
N LYS A 111 11.87 -12.12 -12.56
CA LYS A 111 12.47 -11.18 -13.52
C LYS A 111 13.74 -10.51 -12.99
N LEU A 112 13.82 -10.27 -11.68
CA LEU A 112 15.05 -9.79 -11.05
C LEU A 112 16.17 -10.85 -11.13
N GLN A 113 15.87 -12.14 -10.94
CA GLN A 113 16.83 -13.23 -11.08
C GLN A 113 17.38 -13.36 -12.50
N GLU A 114 16.57 -13.07 -13.52
CA GLU A 114 17.00 -13.07 -14.92
C GLU A 114 17.99 -11.92 -15.23
N GLY A 115 18.12 -10.92 -14.35
CA GLY A 115 19.02 -9.78 -14.53
C GLY A 115 18.52 -8.76 -15.56
N ASP A 116 17.31 -8.90 -16.06
CA ASP A 116 16.69 -7.98 -17.01
C ASP A 116 15.88 -6.89 -16.27
N VAL A 117 16.55 -5.79 -15.93
CA VAL A 117 15.94 -4.68 -15.18
C VAL A 117 14.72 -4.07 -15.89
N PRO A 118 14.71 -3.83 -17.23
CA PRO A 118 13.49 -3.38 -17.90
C PRO A 118 12.31 -4.33 -17.75
N SER A 119 12.49 -5.64 -17.90
CA SER A 119 11.42 -6.63 -17.69
C SER A 119 11.00 -6.71 -16.21
N ALA A 120 11.95 -6.58 -15.29
CA ALA A 120 11.63 -6.50 -13.85
C ALA A 120 10.78 -5.28 -13.52
N LEU A 121 11.09 -4.09 -14.06
CA LEU A 121 10.27 -2.89 -13.86
C LEU A 121 8.87 -3.03 -14.45
N ASN A 122 8.70 -3.71 -15.59
CA ASN A 122 7.38 -4.04 -16.12
C ASN A 122 6.60 -4.96 -15.16
N ALA A 123 7.23 -5.99 -14.63
CA ALA A 123 6.61 -6.88 -13.65
C ALA A 123 6.28 -6.14 -12.34
N LEU A 124 7.14 -5.22 -11.88
CA LEU A 124 6.86 -4.37 -10.72
C LEU A 124 5.63 -3.49 -10.94
N SER A 125 5.41 -3.01 -12.17
CA SER A 125 4.21 -2.23 -12.48
C SER A 125 2.92 -3.04 -12.30
N GLU A 126 2.94 -4.37 -12.52
CA GLU A 126 1.80 -5.25 -12.25
C GLU A 126 1.53 -5.35 -10.73
N VAL A 127 2.58 -5.44 -9.91
CA VAL A 127 2.47 -5.43 -8.43
C VAL A 127 1.80 -4.15 -7.96
N THR A 128 2.34 -2.99 -8.38
CA THR A 128 1.80 -1.69 -7.95
C THR A 128 0.39 -1.44 -8.50
N SER A 129 0.06 -1.91 -9.70
CA SER A 129 -1.30 -1.84 -10.24
C SER A 129 -2.30 -2.62 -9.40
N ALA A 130 -1.93 -3.80 -8.90
CA ALA A 130 -2.77 -4.57 -7.98
C ALA A 130 -2.98 -3.84 -6.64
N CYS A 131 -1.93 -3.20 -6.10
CA CYS A 131 -2.04 -2.34 -4.92
C CYS A 131 -3.04 -1.20 -5.13
N VAL A 132 -2.89 -0.46 -6.25
CA VAL A 132 -3.77 0.67 -6.61
C VAL A 132 -5.22 0.21 -6.75
N ALA A 133 -5.47 -0.90 -7.46
CA ALA A 133 -6.82 -1.41 -7.68
C ALA A 133 -7.54 -1.77 -6.36
N CYS A 134 -6.82 -2.46 -5.44
CA CYS A 134 -7.36 -2.79 -4.13
C CYS A 134 -7.65 -1.53 -3.30
N HIS A 135 -6.70 -0.60 -3.21
CA HIS A 135 -6.80 0.62 -2.41
C HIS A 135 -7.82 1.62 -2.97
N ALA A 136 -8.11 1.59 -4.27
CA ALA A 136 -9.17 2.38 -4.88
C ALA A 136 -10.58 1.82 -4.61
N SER A 137 -10.69 0.53 -4.27
CA SER A 137 -11.96 -0.16 -4.10
C SER A 137 -12.36 -0.37 -2.64
N TYR A 138 -11.39 -0.53 -1.74
CA TYR A 138 -11.62 -0.95 -0.36
C TYR A 138 -10.96 -0.04 0.65
N ARG A 139 -11.60 0.07 1.83
CA ARG A 139 -11.04 0.65 3.04
C ARG A 139 -11.41 -0.18 4.26
N ILE A 140 -10.65 -0.10 5.33
CA ILE A 140 -10.90 -0.84 6.58
C ILE A 140 -11.16 0.08 7.78
N ARG A 141 -11.15 1.39 7.56
CA ARG A 141 -11.49 2.44 8.55
C ARG A 141 -11.79 3.75 7.84
#